data_b6b424d133b4a07b3cf6f78f95edaaff
#
_entry.id   b6b424d133b4a07b3cf6f78f95edaaff
#
_cell.length_a   1.000
_cell.length_b   1.000
_cell.length_c   1.000
_cell.angle_alpha   90.00
_cell.angle_beta   90.00
_cell.angle_gamma   90.00
#
_symmetry.space_group_name_H-M   'P 1'
#
loop_
_entity.id
_entity.type
_entity.pdbx_description
1 polymer ?
#
loop_
_entity_poly.entity_id
_entity_poly.type
_entity_poly.pdbx_seq_one_letter_code
_entity_poly.pdbx_strand_id
1 'polypeptide(L)'
;MSETSEITGPLLKMLNQSGALAMRMPVGRVNVGRHWIMLHEEGTADILCFPRKGGVVWIETKAPKGATRKERALKQAEFRDRVLQFGHRHIVARSIDEGLAAIA
;
A
#
# COMPACT_ATOMS: atom_id res chain seq x y z
N MET A 1 8.76 7.84 13.50
CA MET A 1 7.69 8.00 12.53
C MET A 1 7.60 6.80 11.60
N SER A 2 6.40 6.39 11.30
CA SER A 2 6.17 5.26 10.42
C SER A 2 6.21 5.69 8.95
N GLU A 3 6.36 4.75 8.03
CA GLU A 3 6.25 4.99 6.59
C GLU A 3 4.94 5.70 6.25
N THR A 4 3.90 5.39 7.01
CA THR A 4 2.56 5.94 6.81
C THR A 4 2.55 7.47 6.86
N SER A 5 3.26 8.06 7.82
CA SER A 5 3.26 9.51 7.94
C SER A 5 4.23 10.18 6.97
N GLU A 6 5.30 9.49 6.56
CA GLU A 6 6.33 10.08 5.70
C GLU A 6 6.06 9.92 4.22
N ILE A 7 5.52 8.78 3.82
CA ILE A 7 5.36 8.45 2.40
C ILE A 7 3.89 8.22 2.05
N THR A 8 3.21 7.36 2.78
CA THR A 8 1.85 6.92 2.41
C THR A 8 0.87 8.08 2.28
N GLY A 9 0.81 8.94 3.30
CA GLY A 9 -0.11 10.08 3.29
C GLY A 9 0.12 11.03 2.14
N PRO A 10 1.33 11.59 2.00
CA PRO A 10 1.63 12.49 0.89
C PRO A 10 1.48 11.84 -0.48
N LEU A 11 1.90 10.58 -0.63
CA LEU A 11 1.76 9.86 -1.89
C LEU A 11 0.29 9.69 -2.26
N LEU A 12 -0.54 9.28 -1.30
CA LEU A 12 -1.98 9.11 -1.52
C LEU A 12 -2.60 10.40 -2.07
N LYS A 13 -2.26 11.53 -1.46
CA LYS A 13 -2.76 12.83 -1.90
C LYS A 13 -2.32 13.15 -3.32
N MET A 14 -1.04 12.95 -3.63
CA MET A 14 -0.50 13.26 -4.94
C MET A 14 -1.04 12.35 -6.03
N LEU A 15 -1.27 11.07 -5.74
CA LEU A 15 -1.89 10.15 -6.70
C LEU A 15 -3.28 10.64 -7.09
N ASN A 16 -4.09 11.02 -6.11
CA ASN A 16 -5.43 11.51 -6.38
C ASN A 16 -5.41 12.86 -7.11
N GLN A 17 -4.47 13.73 -6.80
CA GLN A 17 -4.31 15.00 -7.51
C GLN A 17 -3.87 14.78 -8.96
N SER A 18 -3.18 13.70 -9.25
CA SER A 18 -2.68 13.38 -10.58
C SER A 18 -3.72 12.63 -11.44
N GLY A 19 -4.93 12.46 -10.94
CA GLY A 19 -6.01 11.89 -11.72
C GLY A 19 -6.22 10.39 -11.54
N ALA A 20 -5.50 9.75 -10.63
CA ALA A 20 -5.77 8.37 -10.26
C ALA A 20 -6.81 8.35 -9.14
N LEU A 21 -7.40 7.19 -8.91
CA LEU A 21 -8.21 6.97 -7.71
C LEU A 21 -7.40 6.08 -6.78
N ALA A 22 -6.92 6.64 -5.68
CA ALA A 22 -6.10 5.90 -4.74
C ALA A 22 -6.75 5.89 -3.36
N MET A 23 -6.70 4.73 -2.72
CA MET A 23 -7.32 4.51 -1.42
C MET A 23 -6.33 3.86 -0.47
N ARG A 24 -6.38 4.27 0.78
CA ARG A 24 -5.58 3.65 1.82
C ARG A 24 -6.23 2.36 2.27
N MET A 25 -5.42 1.33 2.47
CA MET A 25 -5.90 0.01 2.88
C MET A 25 -5.33 -0.32 4.26
N PRO A 26 -6.00 0.09 5.34
CA PRO A 26 -5.51 -0.20 6.69
C PRO A 26 -5.57 -1.69 7.01
N VAL A 27 -4.60 -2.17 7.77
CA VAL A 27 -4.51 -3.58 8.14
C VAL A 27 -4.66 -3.77 9.65
N GLY A 28 -4.93 -5.01 10.06
CA GLY A 28 -5.03 -5.36 11.46
C GLY A 28 -6.44 -5.23 12.00
N ARG A 29 -6.54 -4.82 13.25
CA ARG A 29 -7.83 -4.62 13.91
C ARG A 29 -7.78 -3.40 14.80
N VAL A 30 -8.95 -2.83 15.03
CA VAL A 30 -9.06 -1.65 15.88
C VAL A 30 -10.16 -1.86 16.90
N ASN A 31 -9.94 -1.38 18.11
CA ASN A 31 -10.92 -1.44 19.18
C ASN A 31 -11.87 -0.24 19.07
N VAL A 32 -13.16 -0.53 18.99
CA VAL A 32 -14.19 0.52 18.95
C VAL A 32 -15.12 0.25 20.12
N GLY A 33 -14.77 0.81 21.30
CA GLY A 33 -15.51 0.59 22.53
C GLY A 33 -15.37 -0.84 23.00
N ARG A 34 -16.44 -1.62 22.94
CA ARG A 34 -16.46 -3.02 23.40
C ARG A 34 -16.17 -4.02 22.29
N HIS A 35 -15.99 -3.54 21.06
CA HIS A 35 -15.85 -4.41 19.91
C HIS A 35 -14.52 -4.18 19.21
N TRP A 36 -14.01 -5.26 18.61
CA TRP A 36 -12.86 -5.20 17.71
C TRP A 36 -13.38 -5.26 16.29
N ILE A 37 -12.92 -4.34 15.47
CA ILE A 37 -13.24 -4.33 14.04
C ILE A 37 -12.01 -4.83 13.29
N MET A 38 -12.22 -5.86 12.47
CA MET A 38 -11.16 -6.35 11.59
C MET A 38 -11.02 -5.44 10.39
N LEU A 39 -9.80 -5.03 10.13
CA LEU A 39 -9.44 -4.30 8.93
C LEU A 39 -8.94 -5.31 7.90
N HIS A 40 -8.13 -4.88 6.95
CA HIS A 40 -7.58 -5.82 5.97
C HIS A 40 -6.55 -6.73 6.59
N GLU A 41 -6.33 -7.88 5.97
CA GLU A 41 -5.36 -8.85 6.46
C GLU A 41 -3.95 -8.27 6.44
N GLU A 42 -3.14 -8.70 7.41
CA GLU A 42 -1.74 -8.33 7.48
C GLU A 42 -1.03 -8.78 6.21
N GLY A 43 -0.17 -7.92 5.67
CA GLY A 43 0.50 -8.16 4.40
C GLY A 43 -0.15 -7.46 3.22
N THR A 44 -1.41 -7.02 3.37
CA THR A 44 -2.06 -6.20 2.34
C THR A 44 -1.27 -4.91 2.12
N ALA A 45 -1.06 -4.54 0.87
CA ALA A 45 -0.34 -3.31 0.55
C ALA A 45 -1.09 -2.08 1.06
N ASP A 46 -0.34 -1.00 1.31
CA ASP A 46 -0.86 0.21 1.95
C ASP A 46 -1.87 0.98 1.11
N ILE A 47 -1.70 0.96 -0.21
CA ILE A 47 -2.52 1.74 -1.13
C ILE A 47 -3.03 0.86 -2.26
N LEU A 48 -4.33 0.97 -2.52
CA LEU A 48 -4.96 0.43 -3.72
C LEU A 48 -5.16 1.58 -4.68
N CYS A 49 -4.60 1.47 -5.89
CA CYS A 49 -4.61 2.56 -6.85
C CYS A 49 -5.23 2.13 -8.18
N PHE A 50 -6.17 2.94 -8.66
CA PHE A 50 -6.77 2.80 -9.97
C PHE A 50 -6.28 3.94 -10.84
N PRO A 51 -5.24 3.74 -11.67
CA PRO A 51 -4.78 4.77 -12.58
C PRO A 51 -5.79 4.97 -13.71
N ARG A 52 -5.68 6.08 -14.43
CA ARG A 52 -6.59 6.35 -15.55
C ARG A 52 -6.46 5.32 -16.66
N LYS A 53 -5.27 4.80 -16.85
CA LYS A 53 -4.98 3.78 -17.87
C LYS A 53 -4.24 2.62 -17.23
N GLY A 54 -4.49 1.45 -17.76
CA GLY A 54 -3.86 0.23 -17.26
C GLY A 54 -4.67 -0.42 -16.15
N GLY A 55 -4.11 -1.43 -15.56
CA GLY A 55 -4.77 -2.20 -14.52
C GLY A 55 -4.53 -1.64 -13.14
N VAL A 56 -5.14 -2.29 -12.17
CA VAL A 56 -5.01 -1.94 -10.76
C VAL A 56 -3.56 -2.07 -10.30
N VAL A 57 -3.13 -1.13 -9.47
CA VAL A 57 -1.80 -1.14 -8.85
C VAL A 57 -1.94 -1.16 -7.34
N TRP A 58 -1.28 -2.11 -6.71
CA TRP A 58 -1.12 -2.12 -5.26
C TRP A 58 0.23 -1.52 -4.93
N ILE A 59 0.26 -0.58 -3.99
CA ILE A 59 1.50 0.11 -3.62
C ILE A 59 1.81 -0.14 -2.15
N GLU A 60 2.94 -0.79 -1.91
CA GLU A 60 3.47 -0.99 -0.56
C GLU A 60 4.48 0.11 -0.29
N THR A 61 4.22 0.94 0.73
CA THR A 61 5.17 2.00 1.09
C THR A 61 6.12 1.51 2.16
N LYS A 62 7.38 1.88 2.04
CA LYS A 62 8.41 1.54 3.01
C LYS A 62 9.29 2.74 3.27
N ALA A 63 9.81 2.83 4.49
CA ALA A 63 10.77 3.87 4.83
C ALA A 63 11.99 3.78 3.90
N PRO A 64 12.62 4.90 3.55
CA PRO A 64 13.80 4.88 2.69
C PRO A 64 14.91 3.99 3.25
N LYS A 65 15.02 3.94 4.57
CA LYS A 65 15.97 3.07 5.27
C LYS A 65 15.19 2.30 6.32
N GLY A 66 15.58 1.06 6.50
CA GLY A 66 14.96 0.22 7.51
C GLY A 66 14.57 -1.13 6.94
N ALA A 67 14.33 -2.06 7.85
CA ALA A 67 13.97 -3.41 7.51
C ALA A 67 12.57 -3.72 8.06
N THR A 68 11.82 -4.48 7.30
CA THR A 68 10.54 -5.02 7.75
C THR A 68 10.80 -6.27 8.57
N ARG A 69 10.02 -6.48 9.63
CA ARG A 69 10.11 -7.70 10.43
C ARG A 69 9.85 -8.90 9.52
N LYS A 70 10.58 -9.99 9.79
CA LYS A 70 10.56 -11.18 8.94
C LYS A 70 9.16 -11.73 8.68
N GLU A 71 8.35 -11.86 9.71
CA GLU A 71 6.99 -12.38 9.57
C GLU A 71 6.13 -11.49 8.69
N ARG A 72 6.24 -10.18 8.89
CA ARG A 72 5.49 -9.22 8.09
C ARG A 72 5.95 -9.23 6.64
N ALA A 73 7.26 -9.35 6.44
CA ALA A 73 7.83 -9.42 5.10
C ALA A 73 7.32 -10.64 4.33
N LEU A 74 7.18 -11.78 5.02
CA LEU A 74 6.63 -12.98 4.39
C LEU A 74 5.19 -12.79 3.96
N LYS A 75 4.37 -12.18 4.81
CA LYS A 75 2.96 -11.93 4.49
C LYS A 75 2.83 -10.93 3.34
N GLN A 76 3.68 -9.91 3.31
CA GLN A 76 3.70 -8.96 2.22
C GLN A 76 4.11 -9.61 0.91
N ALA A 77 5.08 -10.54 0.95
CA ALA A 77 5.49 -11.27 -0.23
C ALA A 77 4.39 -12.19 -0.75
N GLU A 78 3.66 -12.86 0.15
CA GLU A 78 2.53 -13.69 -0.23
C GLU A 78 1.43 -12.88 -0.89
N PHE A 79 1.12 -11.72 -0.35
CA PHE A 79 0.13 -10.82 -0.91
C PHE A 79 0.54 -10.37 -2.30
N ARG A 80 1.80 -9.93 -2.46
CA ARG A 80 2.34 -9.52 -3.74
C ARG A 80 2.21 -10.63 -4.78
N ASP A 81 2.60 -11.85 -4.41
CA ASP A 81 2.58 -12.97 -5.33
C ASP A 81 1.15 -13.27 -5.80
N ARG A 82 0.18 -13.18 -4.91
CA ARG A 82 -1.22 -13.38 -5.26
C ARG A 82 -1.74 -12.28 -6.19
N VAL A 83 -1.38 -11.04 -5.91
CA VAL A 83 -1.76 -9.91 -6.76
C VAL A 83 -1.24 -10.13 -8.18
N LEU A 84 0.01 -10.56 -8.33
CA LEU A 84 0.61 -10.82 -9.62
C LEU A 84 -0.06 -12.00 -10.34
N GLN A 85 -0.45 -13.04 -9.59
CA GLN A 85 -1.17 -14.18 -10.16
C GLN A 85 -2.48 -13.78 -10.80
N PHE A 86 -3.16 -12.77 -10.23
CA PHE A 86 -4.43 -12.28 -10.76
C PHE A 86 -4.26 -11.21 -11.83
N GLY A 87 -3.02 -10.99 -12.29
CA GLY A 87 -2.77 -10.10 -13.41
C GLY A 87 -2.69 -8.62 -13.06
N HIS A 88 -2.60 -8.29 -11.78
CA HIS A 88 -2.49 -6.91 -11.34
C HIS A 88 -1.05 -6.57 -10.98
N ARG A 89 -0.78 -5.27 -10.82
CA ARG A 89 0.56 -4.80 -10.51
C ARG A 89 0.73 -4.59 -9.01
N HIS A 90 1.95 -4.80 -8.56
CA HIS A 90 2.33 -4.55 -7.17
C HIS A 90 3.70 -3.89 -7.18
N ILE A 91 3.84 -2.76 -6.53
CA ILE A 91 5.12 -2.08 -6.42
C ILE A 91 5.43 -1.75 -4.96
N VAL A 92 6.72 -1.61 -4.68
CA VAL A 92 7.20 -1.12 -3.39
C VAL A 92 7.75 0.28 -3.62
N ALA A 93 7.25 1.25 -2.86
CA ALA A 93 7.67 2.64 -2.98
C ALA A 93 8.39 3.07 -1.70
N ARG A 94 9.66 3.44 -1.84
CA ARG A 94 10.46 3.98 -0.74
C ARG A 94 10.57 5.49 -0.81
N SER A 95 9.89 6.09 -1.79
CA SER A 95 9.80 7.54 -1.94
C SER A 95 8.49 7.87 -2.64
N ILE A 96 8.11 9.13 -2.58
CA ILE A 96 6.91 9.61 -3.28
C ILE A 96 7.10 9.44 -4.79
N ASP A 97 8.30 9.74 -5.30
CA ASP A 97 8.58 9.62 -6.73
C ASP A 97 8.44 8.19 -7.22
N GLU A 98 8.91 7.21 -6.45
CA GLU A 98 8.75 5.80 -6.80
C GLU A 98 7.27 5.41 -6.87
N GLY A 99 6.48 5.93 -5.94
CA GLY A 99 5.04 5.67 -5.93
C GLY A 99 4.33 6.30 -7.12
N LEU A 100 4.69 7.54 -7.46
CA LEU A 100 4.08 8.23 -8.61
C LEU A 100 4.45 7.58 -9.94
N ALA A 101 5.60 6.93 -10.02
CA ALA A 101 6.01 6.21 -11.22
C ALA A 101 5.01 5.11 -11.60
N ALA A 102 4.23 4.63 -10.64
CA ALA A 102 3.23 3.59 -10.89
C ALA A 102 2.12 4.04 -11.84
N ILE A 103 1.88 5.35 -11.94
CA ILE A 103 0.81 5.90 -12.79
C ILE A 103 1.36 6.77 -13.92
N ALA A 104 2.66 6.78 -14.10
CA ALA A 104 3.30 7.56 -15.14
C ALA A 104 3.02 6.98 -16.55
#